data_d1543302adebf323f36ade9a5c37c64a
#
_entry.id   d1543302adebf323f36ade9a5c37c64a
#
_cell.length_a   1.000
_cell.length_b   1.000
_cell.length_c   1.000
_cell.angle_alpha   90.00
_cell.angle_beta   90.00
_cell.angle_gamma   90.00
#
_symmetry.space_group_name_H-M   'P 1'
#
loop_
_entity.id
_entity.type
_entity.pdbx_description
1 polymer ?
#
loop_
_entity_poly.entity_id
_entity_poly.type
_entity_poly.pdbx_seq_one_letter_code
_entity_poly.pdbx_strand_id
1 'polypeptide(L)'
;YIVDKRQKLHFEQLFDSIKYFELGKEEYTHVEFGTVNDLNGNPFKTRDGHTKKLMDLFEETLSKLKTINKDLDEETNIVLANTVLTFSDLITNRRTDYKFDLDKFTNISGKTGIYVQYAYVRAKKLLQDSNIDISSINLVFSELDETDNNLLRSFLKFEYYFIQALDNNEPHHLADYLYELSNLFN
;
A
#
# COMPACT_ATOMS: atom_id res chain seq x y z
N TYR A 1 9.90 16.32 5.74
CA TYR A 1 10.88 15.47 6.40
C TYR A 1 10.22 14.16 6.82
N ILE A 2 10.57 13.05 6.14
CA ILE A 2 10.04 11.71 6.40
C ILE A 2 11.06 10.99 7.27
N VAL A 3 10.81 10.89 8.57
CA VAL A 3 11.72 10.30 9.55
C VAL A 3 10.97 9.61 10.69
N ASP A 4 11.70 8.78 11.43
CA ASP A 4 11.17 8.01 12.55
C ASP A 4 10.49 8.90 13.60
N LYS A 5 9.32 8.44 14.11
CA LYS A 5 8.52 9.15 15.14
C LYS A 5 9.32 9.49 16.42
N ARG A 6 10.39 8.74 16.71
CA ARG A 6 11.27 9.00 17.87
C ARG A 6 12.06 10.30 17.76
N GLN A 7 12.15 10.89 16.55
CA GLN A 7 12.81 12.16 16.29
C GLN A 7 11.86 13.38 16.36
N LYS A 8 10.60 13.17 16.76
CA LYS A 8 9.56 14.19 16.75
C LYS A 8 10.01 15.48 17.46
N LEU A 9 10.46 15.37 18.70
CA LEU A 9 10.91 16.53 19.47
C LEU A 9 12.05 17.29 18.81
N HIS A 10 13.00 16.58 18.18
CA HIS A 10 14.11 17.20 17.46
C HIS A 10 13.60 18.05 16.28
N PHE A 11 12.66 17.53 15.48
CA PHE A 11 12.11 18.29 14.37
C PHE A 11 11.20 19.44 14.81
N GLU A 12 10.43 19.29 15.88
CA GLU A 12 9.65 20.39 16.47
C GLU A 12 10.59 21.54 16.88
N GLN A 13 11.65 21.25 17.62
CA GLN A 13 12.64 22.26 18.02
C GLN A 13 13.36 22.88 16.83
N LEU A 14 13.69 22.11 15.80
CA LEU A 14 14.31 22.60 14.57
C LEU A 14 13.39 23.59 13.84
N PHE A 15 12.13 23.23 13.63
CA PHE A 15 11.16 24.07 12.94
C PHE A 15 10.84 25.34 13.71
N ASP A 16 10.70 25.25 15.03
CA ASP A 16 10.52 26.41 15.89
C ASP A 16 11.73 27.35 15.83
N SER A 17 12.95 26.80 15.79
CA SER A 17 14.18 27.60 15.64
C SER A 17 14.24 28.31 14.29
N ILE A 18 13.90 27.62 13.19
CA ILE A 18 13.84 28.21 11.85
C ILE A 18 12.86 29.38 11.83
N LYS A 19 11.68 29.19 12.43
CA LYS A 19 10.65 30.23 12.52
C LYS A 19 11.09 31.40 13.40
N TYR A 20 11.69 31.13 14.55
CA TYR A 20 12.13 32.14 15.52
C TYR A 20 13.25 33.03 14.96
N PHE A 21 14.19 32.43 14.24
CA PHE A 21 15.33 33.16 13.64
C PHE A 21 15.05 33.63 12.20
N GLU A 22 13.83 33.46 11.69
CA GLU A 22 13.44 33.85 10.33
C GLU A 22 14.39 33.30 9.23
N LEU A 23 14.86 32.05 9.40
CA LEU A 23 15.82 31.39 8.51
C LEU A 23 15.22 30.86 7.22
N GLY A 24 13.90 30.83 7.08
CA GLY A 24 13.19 30.35 5.90
C GLY A 24 11.73 30.81 5.91
N LYS A 25 11.08 30.76 4.74
CA LYS A 25 9.66 31.09 4.54
C LYS A 25 8.81 29.88 4.19
N GLU A 26 9.45 28.75 4.01
CA GLU A 26 8.81 27.48 3.63
C GLU A 26 8.04 26.88 4.79
N GLU A 27 7.03 26.07 4.47
CA GLU A 27 6.35 25.22 5.43
C GLU A 27 7.18 23.96 5.68
N TYR A 28 7.39 23.64 6.93
CA TYR A 28 8.15 22.46 7.35
C TYR A 28 7.24 21.47 8.03
N THR A 29 7.20 20.24 7.53
CA THR A 29 6.38 19.17 8.08
C THR A 29 7.22 17.95 8.40
N HIS A 30 7.06 17.42 9.61
CA HIS A 30 7.58 16.12 10.01
C HIS A 30 6.53 15.04 9.72
N VAL A 31 6.78 14.24 8.69
CA VAL A 31 5.98 13.06 8.37
C VAL A 31 6.61 11.87 9.10
N GLU A 32 6.13 11.64 10.31
CA GLU A 32 6.64 10.60 11.20
C GLU A 32 6.21 9.20 10.75
N PHE A 33 7.07 8.19 10.92
CA PHE A 33 6.72 6.80 10.70
C PHE A 33 7.15 5.90 11.88
N GLY A 34 6.43 4.79 12.03
CA GLY A 34 6.72 3.75 13.01
C GLY A 34 7.82 2.81 12.54
N THR A 35 8.11 1.79 13.35
CA THR A 35 9.13 0.78 13.06
C THR A 35 8.52 -0.45 12.41
N VAL A 36 9.25 -1.02 11.45
CA VAL A 36 8.98 -2.36 10.93
C VAL A 36 9.72 -3.36 11.83
N ASN A 37 8.99 -4.32 12.36
CA ASN A 37 9.48 -5.30 13.30
C ASN A 37 9.50 -6.71 12.70
N ASP A 38 10.33 -7.59 13.23
CA ASP A 38 10.24 -9.02 13.00
C ASP A 38 9.00 -9.65 13.68
N LEU A 39 8.77 -10.94 13.47
CA LEU A 39 7.65 -11.65 14.07
C LEU A 39 7.73 -11.70 15.61
N ASN A 40 8.92 -11.59 16.19
CA ASN A 40 9.12 -11.52 17.64
C ASN A 40 8.85 -10.12 18.21
N GLY A 41 8.64 -9.12 17.33
CA GLY A 41 8.39 -7.73 17.72
C GLY A 41 9.67 -6.91 17.88
N ASN A 42 10.82 -7.41 17.45
CA ASN A 42 12.07 -6.67 17.48
C ASN A 42 12.18 -5.80 16.21
N PRO A 43 12.52 -4.50 16.34
CA PRO A 43 12.78 -3.66 15.19
C PRO A 43 13.91 -4.23 14.33
N PHE A 44 13.80 -4.16 13.01
CA PHE A 44 14.92 -4.39 12.12
C PHE A 44 15.97 -3.27 12.35
N LYS A 45 16.94 -3.48 13.26
CA LYS A 45 17.91 -2.47 13.71
C LYS A 45 19.19 -2.48 12.87
N THR A 46 19.73 -1.26 12.66
CA THR A 46 21.00 -1.04 11.96
C THR A 46 22.26 -1.15 12.84
N ARG A 47 22.11 -1.18 14.17
CA ARG A 47 23.27 -0.99 15.10
C ARG A 47 24.03 -2.26 15.51
N ASP A 48 23.43 -3.43 15.37
CA ASP A 48 23.99 -4.69 15.92
C ASP A 48 24.54 -5.66 14.87
N GLY A 49 24.83 -5.19 13.63
CA GLY A 49 25.44 -6.04 12.58
C GLY A 49 24.51 -7.11 11.97
N HIS A 50 23.34 -7.34 12.53
CA HIS A 50 22.33 -8.29 12.05
C HIS A 50 21.10 -7.61 11.44
N THR A 51 21.29 -6.45 10.82
CA THR A 51 20.19 -5.71 10.21
C THR A 51 19.79 -6.36 8.91
N LYS A 52 18.56 -6.79 8.85
CA LYS A 52 17.94 -7.17 7.59
C LYS A 52 17.76 -5.92 6.73
N LYS A 53 18.48 -5.83 5.63
CA LYS A 53 18.36 -4.74 4.67
C LYS A 53 17.04 -4.90 3.90
N LEU A 54 16.54 -3.81 3.33
CA LEU A 54 15.35 -3.87 2.45
C LEU A 54 15.57 -4.85 1.27
N MET A 55 16.79 -4.91 0.74
CA MET A 55 17.13 -5.88 -0.31
C MET A 55 17.04 -7.33 0.16
N ASP A 56 17.44 -7.62 1.39
CA ASP A 56 17.34 -8.98 1.95
C ASP A 56 15.85 -9.39 2.07
N LEU A 57 14.97 -8.46 2.48
CA LEU A 57 13.51 -8.68 2.50
C LEU A 57 12.95 -8.89 1.10
N PHE A 58 13.43 -8.13 0.12
CA PHE A 58 13.05 -8.31 -1.27
C PHE A 58 13.45 -9.68 -1.82
N GLU A 59 14.69 -10.08 -1.62
CA GLU A 59 15.21 -11.38 -2.07
C GLU A 59 14.48 -12.56 -1.41
N GLU A 60 14.19 -12.48 -0.11
CA GLU A 60 13.39 -13.49 0.57
C GLU A 60 11.96 -13.56 0.03
N THR A 61 11.33 -12.39 -0.19
CA THR A 61 9.98 -12.32 -0.75
C THR A 61 9.96 -12.90 -2.16
N LEU A 62 10.92 -12.55 -3.00
CA LEU A 62 11.06 -13.07 -4.35
C LEU A 62 11.30 -14.59 -4.35
N SER A 63 12.20 -15.08 -3.51
CA SER A 63 12.48 -16.51 -3.38
C SER A 63 11.23 -17.28 -2.95
N LYS A 64 10.48 -16.77 -2.00
CA LYS A 64 9.23 -17.38 -1.55
C LYS A 64 8.17 -17.39 -2.66
N LEU A 65 7.99 -16.30 -3.38
CA LEU A 65 7.04 -16.21 -4.49
C LEU A 65 7.38 -17.18 -5.61
N LYS A 66 8.66 -17.32 -5.99
CA LYS A 66 9.12 -18.33 -6.96
C LYS A 66 8.81 -19.77 -6.51
N THR A 67 8.82 -20.02 -5.21
CA THR A 67 8.46 -21.34 -4.66
C THR A 67 6.95 -21.62 -4.74
N ILE A 68 6.14 -20.59 -4.50
CA ILE A 68 4.67 -20.68 -4.54
C ILE A 68 4.17 -20.70 -5.99
N ASN A 69 4.74 -19.85 -6.87
CA ASN A 69 4.29 -19.59 -8.22
C ASN A 69 5.29 -20.14 -9.26
N LYS A 70 5.43 -21.46 -9.31
CA LYS A 70 6.43 -22.14 -10.16
C LYS A 70 6.25 -21.90 -11.66
N ASP A 71 5.01 -21.59 -12.09
CA ASP A 71 4.65 -21.41 -13.48
C ASP A 71 4.77 -19.95 -13.96
N LEU A 72 5.07 -19.02 -13.07
CA LEU A 72 5.25 -17.61 -13.42
C LEU A 72 6.70 -17.33 -13.82
N ASP A 73 6.86 -16.45 -14.80
CA ASP A 73 8.18 -15.96 -15.22
C ASP A 73 8.83 -15.09 -14.13
N GLU A 74 10.13 -14.82 -14.30
CA GLU A 74 10.91 -14.07 -13.33
C GLU A 74 10.45 -12.63 -13.20
N GLU A 75 10.11 -11.98 -14.31
CA GLU A 75 9.64 -10.59 -14.32
C GLU A 75 8.34 -10.43 -13.51
N THR A 76 7.39 -11.32 -13.72
CA THR A 76 6.14 -11.36 -12.95
C THR A 76 6.40 -11.58 -11.46
N ASN A 77 7.29 -12.49 -11.08
CA ASN A 77 7.65 -12.71 -9.67
C ASN A 77 8.32 -11.47 -9.04
N ILE A 78 9.15 -10.73 -9.79
CA ILE A 78 9.73 -9.46 -9.34
C ILE A 78 8.65 -8.40 -9.11
N VAL A 79 7.69 -8.27 -10.02
CA VAL A 79 6.56 -7.35 -9.85
C VAL A 79 5.73 -7.72 -8.62
N LEU A 80 5.45 -9.01 -8.41
CA LEU A 80 4.74 -9.49 -7.22
C LEU A 80 5.53 -9.21 -5.93
N ALA A 81 6.86 -9.39 -5.91
CA ALA A 81 7.69 -9.10 -4.74
C ALA A 81 7.65 -7.60 -4.38
N ASN A 82 7.78 -6.73 -5.37
CA ASN A 82 7.60 -5.29 -5.17
C ASN A 82 6.20 -4.94 -4.66
N THR A 83 5.16 -5.57 -5.22
CA THR A 83 3.77 -5.37 -4.78
C THR A 83 3.58 -5.77 -3.32
N VAL A 84 4.13 -6.92 -2.90
CA VAL A 84 4.07 -7.39 -1.51
C VAL A 84 4.70 -6.38 -0.56
N LEU A 85 5.93 -5.95 -0.85
CA LEU A 85 6.63 -5.01 0.03
C LEU A 85 5.96 -3.64 0.08
N THR A 86 5.64 -3.08 -1.08
CA THR A 86 5.01 -1.76 -1.17
C THR A 86 3.65 -1.74 -0.48
N PHE A 87 2.80 -2.72 -0.76
CA PHE A 87 1.46 -2.74 -0.18
C PHE A 87 1.46 -3.03 1.32
N SER A 88 2.34 -3.93 1.81
CA SER A 88 2.44 -4.23 3.24
C SER A 88 2.84 -2.99 4.07
N ASP A 89 3.64 -2.12 3.50
CA ASP A 89 4.02 -0.86 4.13
C ASP A 89 2.89 0.18 4.03
N LEU A 90 2.32 0.36 2.84
CA LEU A 90 1.30 1.37 2.59
C LEU A 90 -0.06 1.06 3.25
N ILE A 91 -0.42 -0.21 3.46
CA ILE A 91 -1.70 -0.58 4.10
C ILE A 91 -1.71 -0.31 5.61
N THR A 92 -0.54 -0.17 6.20
CA THR A 92 -0.40 0.12 7.62
C THR A 92 -0.40 1.64 7.83
N ASN A 93 -1.14 2.13 8.85
CA ASN A 93 -0.99 3.53 9.23
C ASN A 93 0.49 3.80 9.57
N ARG A 94 1.10 4.77 8.87
CA ARG A 94 2.54 5.07 8.96
C ARG A 94 3.05 5.31 10.38
N ARG A 95 2.19 5.79 11.29
CA ARG A 95 2.57 6.07 12.70
C ARG A 95 2.63 4.81 13.56
N THR A 96 2.11 3.69 13.05
CA THR A 96 2.00 2.43 13.79
C THR A 96 3.20 1.55 13.54
N ASP A 97 3.77 0.98 14.61
CA ASP A 97 4.76 -0.08 14.47
C ASP A 97 4.06 -1.36 14.00
N TYR A 98 4.62 -2.06 13.02
CA TYR A 98 4.01 -3.29 12.54
C TYR A 98 5.03 -4.43 12.40
N LYS A 99 4.54 -5.67 12.45
CA LYS A 99 5.33 -6.87 12.21
C LYS A 99 5.26 -7.24 10.74
N PHE A 100 6.43 -7.35 10.10
CA PHE A 100 6.47 -7.85 8.73
C PHE A 100 6.38 -9.38 8.75
N ASP A 101 5.23 -9.87 8.30
CA ASP A 101 4.91 -11.29 8.20
C ASP A 101 4.87 -11.69 6.72
N LEU A 102 5.94 -12.35 6.27
CA LEU A 102 6.08 -12.76 4.88
C LEU A 102 5.00 -13.78 4.46
N ASP A 103 4.57 -14.67 5.36
CA ASP A 103 3.52 -15.65 5.08
C ASP A 103 2.16 -14.96 4.88
N LYS A 104 1.86 -14.00 5.71
CA LYS A 104 0.66 -13.19 5.61
C LYS A 104 0.64 -12.35 4.32
N PHE A 105 1.71 -11.62 4.05
CA PHE A 105 1.74 -10.66 2.95
C PHE A 105 1.90 -11.29 1.56
N THR A 106 2.40 -12.53 1.46
CA THR A 106 2.44 -13.30 0.21
C THR A 106 1.16 -14.11 -0.05
N ASN A 107 0.17 -14.02 0.83
CA ASN A 107 -1.11 -14.72 0.63
C ASN A 107 -1.96 -14.03 -0.42
N ILE A 108 -2.64 -14.83 -1.26
CA ILE A 108 -3.59 -14.34 -2.27
C ILE A 108 -4.91 -13.84 -1.67
N SER A 109 -5.17 -14.12 -0.40
CA SER A 109 -6.37 -13.69 0.32
C SER A 109 -6.04 -12.71 1.45
N GLY A 110 -7.03 -11.89 1.84
CA GLY A 110 -6.89 -10.88 2.89
C GLY A 110 -6.33 -9.55 2.38
N LYS A 111 -5.97 -8.67 3.31
CA LYS A 111 -5.41 -7.33 2.99
C LYS A 111 -3.97 -7.45 2.50
N THR A 112 -3.79 -7.88 1.26
CA THR A 112 -2.48 -8.07 0.63
C THR A 112 -2.42 -7.38 -0.73
N GLY A 113 -1.21 -6.99 -1.15
CA GLY A 113 -1.01 -6.40 -2.48
C GLY A 113 -1.30 -7.39 -3.60
N ILE A 114 -1.02 -8.68 -3.37
CA ILE A 114 -1.32 -9.75 -4.33
C ILE A 114 -2.84 -9.84 -4.57
N TYR A 115 -3.66 -9.73 -3.52
CA TYR A 115 -5.11 -9.75 -3.66
C TYR A 115 -5.64 -8.58 -4.51
N VAL A 116 -5.13 -7.37 -4.28
CA VAL A 116 -5.49 -6.18 -5.07
C VAL A 116 -5.04 -6.34 -6.53
N GLN A 117 -3.82 -6.84 -6.74
CA GLN A 117 -3.30 -7.09 -8.09
C GLN A 117 -4.09 -8.19 -8.82
N TYR A 118 -4.51 -9.23 -8.10
CA TYR A 118 -5.36 -10.28 -8.65
C TYR A 118 -6.71 -9.71 -9.13
N ALA A 119 -7.36 -8.85 -8.35
CA ALA A 119 -8.59 -8.18 -8.77
C ALA A 119 -8.39 -7.37 -10.06
N TYR A 120 -7.28 -6.62 -10.17
CA TYR A 120 -6.94 -5.88 -11.39
C TYR A 120 -6.76 -6.79 -12.59
N VAL A 121 -5.98 -7.87 -12.47
CA VAL A 121 -5.72 -8.80 -13.56
C VAL A 121 -7.00 -9.48 -14.00
N ARG A 122 -7.86 -9.86 -13.04
CA ARG A 122 -9.17 -10.45 -13.30
C ARG A 122 -10.09 -9.49 -14.06
N ALA A 123 -10.18 -8.25 -13.62
CA ALA A 123 -10.99 -7.21 -14.29
C ALA A 123 -10.49 -6.97 -15.72
N LYS A 124 -9.17 -6.85 -15.92
CA LYS A 124 -8.56 -6.68 -17.22
C LYS A 124 -8.85 -7.86 -18.16
N LYS A 125 -8.76 -9.08 -17.65
CA LYS A 125 -9.04 -10.29 -18.42
C LYS A 125 -10.51 -10.37 -18.82
N LEU A 126 -11.44 -10.12 -17.91
CA LEU A 126 -12.87 -10.10 -18.22
C LEU A 126 -13.18 -9.08 -19.33
N LEU A 127 -12.57 -7.90 -19.27
CA LEU A 127 -12.74 -6.88 -20.29
C LEU A 127 -12.18 -7.33 -21.65
N GLN A 128 -11.01 -7.96 -21.67
CA GLN A 128 -10.41 -8.50 -22.91
C GLN A 128 -11.25 -9.63 -23.51
N ASP A 129 -11.73 -10.56 -22.68
CA ASP A 129 -12.49 -11.74 -23.12
C ASP A 129 -13.91 -11.35 -23.59
N SER A 130 -14.46 -10.24 -23.10
CA SER A 130 -15.80 -9.77 -23.49
C SER A 130 -15.87 -9.25 -24.91
N ASN A 131 -14.76 -8.87 -25.52
CA ASN A 131 -14.70 -8.21 -26.85
C ASN A 131 -15.61 -6.98 -26.98
N ILE A 132 -15.97 -6.32 -25.85
CA ILE A 132 -16.85 -5.17 -25.83
C ILE A 132 -16.03 -3.90 -26.11
N ASP A 133 -16.52 -3.10 -27.05
CA ASP A 133 -16.01 -1.73 -27.21
C ASP A 133 -16.56 -0.84 -26.08
N ILE A 134 -15.66 -0.49 -25.15
CA ILE A 134 -16.00 0.34 -23.97
C ILE A 134 -16.64 1.67 -24.39
N SER A 135 -16.26 2.22 -25.55
CA SER A 135 -16.80 3.50 -26.03
C SER A 135 -18.27 3.42 -26.44
N SER A 136 -18.78 2.20 -26.66
CA SER A 136 -20.15 1.93 -27.10
C SER A 136 -21.10 1.50 -25.96
N ILE A 137 -20.60 1.41 -24.71
CA ILE A 137 -21.41 0.94 -23.59
C ILE A 137 -22.40 2.02 -23.14
N ASN A 138 -23.69 1.67 -23.13
CA ASN A 138 -24.74 2.42 -22.44
C ASN A 138 -25.11 1.70 -21.14
N LEU A 139 -24.84 2.33 -19.99
CA LEU A 139 -25.25 1.78 -18.70
C LEU A 139 -26.75 1.99 -18.48
N VAL A 140 -27.48 0.87 -18.29
CA VAL A 140 -28.90 0.88 -17.95
C VAL A 140 -29.02 0.66 -16.44
N PHE A 141 -29.07 1.74 -15.68
CA PHE A 141 -29.05 1.72 -14.21
C PHE A 141 -30.21 0.93 -13.58
N SER A 142 -31.33 0.77 -14.28
CA SER A 142 -32.48 -0.01 -13.79
C SER A 142 -32.27 -1.53 -13.81
N GLU A 143 -31.21 -2.01 -14.46
CA GLU A 143 -30.87 -3.42 -14.57
C GLU A 143 -29.75 -3.83 -13.60
N LEU A 144 -29.19 -2.89 -12.86
CA LEU A 144 -28.12 -3.13 -11.90
C LEU A 144 -28.67 -3.72 -10.61
N ASP A 145 -28.03 -4.77 -10.14
CA ASP A 145 -28.33 -5.35 -8.83
C ASP A 145 -27.69 -4.56 -7.67
N GLU A 146 -27.87 -5.04 -6.44
CA GLU A 146 -27.28 -4.38 -5.25
C GLU A 146 -25.75 -4.43 -5.26
N THR A 147 -25.16 -5.50 -5.76
CA THR A 147 -23.69 -5.68 -5.86
C THR A 147 -23.10 -4.67 -6.83
N ASP A 148 -23.70 -4.55 -8.03
CA ASP A 148 -23.30 -3.58 -9.04
C ASP A 148 -23.39 -2.15 -8.50
N ASN A 149 -24.51 -1.83 -7.83
CA ASN A 149 -24.71 -0.52 -7.23
C ASN A 149 -23.69 -0.20 -6.13
N ASN A 150 -23.31 -1.17 -5.31
CA ASN A 150 -22.27 -1.01 -4.28
C ASN A 150 -20.91 -0.75 -4.91
N LEU A 151 -20.56 -1.48 -5.98
CA LEU A 151 -19.33 -1.26 -6.72
C LEU A 151 -19.29 0.15 -7.33
N LEU A 152 -20.38 0.58 -8.00
CA LEU A 152 -20.46 1.93 -8.58
C LEU A 152 -20.37 3.03 -7.52
N ARG A 153 -21.05 2.87 -6.39
CA ARG A 153 -20.96 3.82 -5.26
C ARG A 153 -19.55 3.90 -4.69
N SER A 154 -18.79 2.80 -4.75
CA SER A 154 -17.41 2.82 -4.26
C SER A 154 -16.51 3.74 -5.07
N PHE A 155 -16.74 3.89 -6.39
CA PHE A 155 -15.99 4.84 -7.22
C PHE A 155 -16.18 6.29 -6.77
N LEU A 156 -17.38 6.64 -6.27
CA LEU A 156 -17.65 7.99 -5.77
C LEU A 156 -16.90 8.31 -4.47
N LYS A 157 -16.42 7.30 -3.76
CA LYS A 157 -15.64 7.48 -2.54
C LYS A 157 -14.15 7.75 -2.81
N PHE A 158 -13.67 7.57 -4.05
CA PHE A 158 -12.24 7.73 -4.37
C PHE A 158 -11.69 9.09 -3.96
N GLU A 159 -12.40 10.17 -4.31
CA GLU A 159 -11.97 11.53 -3.98
C GLU A 159 -11.82 11.73 -2.46
N TYR A 160 -12.75 11.20 -1.67
CA TYR A 160 -12.66 11.27 -0.22
C TYR A 160 -11.40 10.59 0.31
N TYR A 161 -11.12 9.34 -0.09
CA TYR A 161 -9.93 8.62 0.35
C TYR A 161 -8.64 9.28 -0.14
N PHE A 162 -8.66 9.82 -1.36
CA PHE A 162 -7.53 10.55 -1.92
C PHE A 162 -7.20 11.81 -1.13
N ILE A 163 -8.21 12.62 -0.80
CA ILE A 163 -8.05 13.83 0.02
C ILE A 163 -7.54 13.46 1.42
N GLN A 164 -8.12 12.43 2.06
CA GLN A 164 -7.64 11.97 3.37
C GLN A 164 -6.17 11.55 3.34
N ALA A 165 -5.77 10.82 2.31
CA ALA A 165 -4.37 10.40 2.15
C ALA A 165 -3.44 11.60 1.95
N LEU A 166 -3.87 12.60 1.17
CA LEU A 166 -3.07 13.78 0.83
C LEU A 166 -2.93 14.73 2.01
N ASP A 167 -4.05 15.14 2.61
CA ASP A 167 -4.09 16.14 3.68
C ASP A 167 -3.35 15.67 4.95
N ASN A 168 -3.44 14.38 5.24
CA ASN A 168 -2.79 13.78 6.42
C ASN A 168 -1.41 13.18 6.13
N ASN A 169 -0.96 13.15 4.86
CA ASN A 169 0.21 12.39 4.43
C ASN A 169 0.12 10.91 4.87
N GLU A 170 -1.07 10.31 4.71
CA GLU A 170 -1.39 8.95 5.18
C GLU A 170 -1.83 8.05 4.01
N PRO A 171 -0.89 7.46 3.26
CA PRO A 171 -1.19 6.66 2.07
C PRO A 171 -2.03 5.42 2.34
N HIS A 172 -2.12 4.95 3.61
CA HIS A 172 -2.95 3.80 3.97
C HIS A 172 -4.43 3.99 3.62
N HIS A 173 -4.95 5.22 3.58
CA HIS A 173 -6.32 5.49 3.13
C HIS A 173 -6.55 5.02 1.69
N LEU A 174 -5.59 5.27 0.78
CA LEU A 174 -5.68 4.77 -0.59
C LEU A 174 -5.53 3.25 -0.68
N ALA A 175 -4.63 2.67 0.11
CA ALA A 175 -4.44 1.23 0.16
C ALA A 175 -5.70 0.51 0.70
N ASP A 176 -6.34 1.06 1.73
CA ASP A 176 -7.63 0.58 2.24
C ASP A 176 -8.73 0.67 1.18
N TYR A 177 -8.83 1.81 0.48
CA TYR A 177 -9.79 1.99 -0.61
C TYR A 177 -9.59 0.95 -1.71
N LEU A 178 -8.35 0.71 -2.16
CA LEU A 178 -8.05 -0.29 -3.18
C LEU A 178 -8.44 -1.70 -2.73
N TYR A 179 -8.21 -2.02 -1.46
CA TYR A 179 -8.62 -3.30 -0.91
C TYR A 179 -10.14 -3.45 -0.84
N GLU A 180 -10.86 -2.43 -0.37
CA GLU A 180 -12.33 -2.41 -0.35
C GLU A 180 -12.92 -2.54 -1.75
N LEU A 181 -12.39 -1.79 -2.72
CA LEU A 181 -12.80 -1.88 -4.12
C LEU A 181 -12.59 -3.28 -4.69
N SER A 182 -11.44 -3.90 -4.38
CA SER A 182 -11.12 -5.27 -4.80
C SER A 182 -12.09 -6.31 -4.20
N ASN A 183 -12.51 -6.11 -2.95
CA ASN A 183 -13.51 -6.97 -2.32
C ASN A 183 -14.89 -6.87 -2.95
N LEU A 184 -15.30 -5.64 -3.35
CA LEU A 184 -16.59 -5.43 -4.00
C LEU A 184 -16.60 -5.99 -5.43
N PHE A 185 -15.45 -6.02 -6.08
CA PHE A 185 -15.33 -6.54 -7.44
C PHE A 185 -15.23 -8.08 -7.49
N ASN A 186 -14.57 -8.74 -6.53
CA ASN A 186 -14.34 -10.20 -6.50
C ASN A 186 -15.54 -10.99 -6.01
#